data_27d5ffc22cf51f67e266821ead1cae25
#
_entry.id   27d5ffc22cf51f67e266821ead1cae25
#
_cell.length_a   1.000
_cell.length_b   1.000
_cell.length_c   1.000
_cell.angle_alpha   90.00
_cell.angle_beta   90.00
_cell.angle_gamma   90.00
#
_symmetry.space_group_name_H-M   'P 1'
#
loop_
_entity.id
_entity.type
_entity.pdbx_description
1 polymer ?
#
loop_
_entity_poly.entity_id
_entity_poly.type
_entity_poly.pdbx_seq_one_letter_code
_entity_poly.pdbx_strand_id
1 'polypeptide(L)'
;MKKGINIWSFPMGTIKDSLSLAKDAGFDGVELALGAEGELSLKSTDKEILEVKKMADDMGLSLYSLTCSLCWDYRLSDDDPAMRLKAKDMIKRQLECAKLLGADTILVVPGVVNVSFSHPEKKVAYDVVYERSFEGLSELRPYAESLGVSIGLENVWNKFLLSPMEMRDFIDKLGSDYIGSYLDVGNTLYCSYPEDWVRILGKRIKKIHFKDYRVEAGGLHGFVDLLAGDVNYPEVMRALYEIGYDDWVSGEMIPNYKYHTDAIIYNTSYSMDRILGRK
;
A
#
# COMPACT_ATOMS: atom_id res chain seq x y z
N MET A 1 1.20 -10.46 -14.50
CA MET A 1 1.15 -9.88 -13.12
C MET A 1 1.36 -10.96 -12.08
N LYS A 2 2.03 -10.63 -10.96
CA LYS A 2 2.30 -11.49 -9.81
C LYS A 2 1.26 -11.28 -8.72
N LYS A 3 0.88 -12.35 -8.02
CA LYS A 3 -0.17 -12.35 -6.99
C LYS A 3 0.43 -12.21 -5.61
N GLY A 4 0.23 -11.05 -4.97
CA GLY A 4 0.67 -10.76 -3.62
C GLY A 4 -0.48 -10.63 -2.62
N ILE A 5 -0.15 -10.53 -1.35
CA ILE A 5 -1.09 -10.22 -0.28
C ILE A 5 -0.43 -9.33 0.76
N ASN A 6 -1.17 -8.36 1.27
CA ASN A 6 -0.73 -7.46 2.32
C ASN A 6 -0.84 -8.15 3.68
N ILE A 7 0.17 -7.95 4.54
CA ILE A 7 0.27 -8.59 5.85
C ILE A 7 -0.91 -8.27 6.78
N TRP A 8 -1.57 -7.13 6.63
CA TRP A 8 -2.73 -6.76 7.44
C TRP A 8 -3.98 -7.59 7.14
N SER A 9 -3.98 -8.36 6.05
CA SER A 9 -5.04 -9.32 5.74
C SER A 9 -4.99 -10.58 6.61
N PHE A 10 -3.85 -10.85 7.26
CA PHE A 10 -3.64 -12.07 8.02
C PHE A 10 -4.22 -12.00 9.44
N PRO A 11 -4.59 -13.16 10.03
CA PRO A 11 -4.87 -13.22 11.45
C PRO A 11 -3.65 -12.82 12.28
N MET A 12 -3.88 -12.44 13.53
CA MET A 12 -2.77 -12.19 14.46
C MET A 12 -1.89 -13.42 14.60
N GLY A 13 -0.57 -13.22 14.49
CA GLY A 13 0.42 -14.30 14.56
C GLY A 13 1.82 -13.78 14.27
N THR A 14 2.76 -14.68 14.08
CA THR A 14 4.13 -14.34 13.68
C THR A 14 4.23 -14.07 12.17
N ILE A 15 5.30 -13.39 11.74
CA ILE A 15 5.60 -13.25 10.31
C ILE A 15 5.71 -14.64 9.66
N LYS A 16 6.31 -15.61 10.36
CA LYS A 16 6.45 -16.98 9.87
C LYS A 16 5.10 -17.65 9.61
N ASP A 17 4.13 -17.47 10.51
CA ASP A 17 2.78 -18.04 10.36
C ASP A 17 2.09 -17.44 9.13
N SER A 18 2.20 -16.12 8.97
CA SER A 18 1.65 -15.39 7.82
C SER A 18 2.28 -15.83 6.49
N LEU A 19 3.61 -15.97 6.45
CA LEU A 19 4.31 -16.46 5.26
C LEU A 19 3.92 -17.91 4.93
N SER A 20 3.80 -18.77 5.94
CA SER A 20 3.38 -20.15 5.75
C SER A 20 1.96 -20.24 5.18
N LEU A 21 1.03 -19.45 5.71
CA LEU A 21 -0.34 -19.40 5.24
C LEU A 21 -0.44 -18.80 3.82
N ALA A 22 0.34 -17.76 3.50
CA ALA A 22 0.43 -17.20 2.16
C ALA A 22 0.91 -18.23 1.15
N LYS A 23 1.95 -19.00 1.51
CA LYS A 23 2.48 -20.06 0.66
C LYS A 23 1.46 -21.16 0.41
N ASP A 24 0.81 -21.63 1.47
CA ASP A 24 -0.23 -22.67 1.38
C ASP A 24 -1.42 -22.22 0.53
N ALA A 25 -1.85 -20.96 0.68
CA ALA A 25 -2.90 -20.35 -0.13
C ALA A 25 -2.49 -20.06 -1.59
N GLY A 26 -1.22 -20.23 -1.96
CA GLY A 26 -0.73 -20.08 -3.33
C GLY A 26 -0.48 -18.64 -3.78
N PHE A 27 -0.05 -17.77 -2.88
CA PHE A 27 0.48 -16.45 -3.23
C PHE A 27 1.93 -16.54 -3.71
N ASP A 28 2.32 -15.60 -4.59
CA ASP A 28 3.70 -15.49 -5.10
C ASP A 28 4.59 -14.70 -4.14
N GLY A 29 3.99 -13.86 -3.28
CA GLY A 29 4.72 -13.04 -2.32
C GLY A 29 3.83 -12.32 -1.31
N VAL A 30 4.47 -11.66 -0.34
CA VAL A 30 3.81 -10.93 0.75
C VAL A 30 4.37 -9.51 0.81
N GLU A 31 3.49 -8.54 1.00
CA GLU A 31 3.82 -7.19 1.39
C GLU A 31 3.84 -7.13 2.92
N LEU A 32 4.99 -6.88 3.50
CA LEU A 32 5.16 -6.75 4.95
C LEU A 32 4.85 -5.34 5.46
N ALA A 33 4.68 -5.21 6.77
CA ALA A 33 4.51 -3.93 7.43
C ALA A 33 5.60 -3.69 8.48
N LEU A 34 6.13 -2.47 8.49
CA LEU A 34 7.04 -1.99 9.52
C LEU A 34 6.22 -1.41 10.68
N GLY A 35 6.45 -1.91 11.88
CA GLY A 35 5.79 -1.46 13.10
C GLY A 35 6.66 -0.56 13.97
N ALA A 36 6.09 -0.05 15.08
CA ALA A 36 6.85 0.60 16.14
C ALA A 36 7.71 -0.41 16.90
N GLU A 37 7.17 -1.61 17.07
CA GLU A 37 7.74 -2.76 17.76
C GLU A 37 7.32 -4.05 17.07
N GLY A 38 7.83 -5.18 17.50
CA GLY A 38 7.53 -6.50 16.93
C GLY A 38 8.69 -7.07 16.11
N GLU A 39 8.44 -8.15 15.38
CA GLU A 39 9.45 -8.89 14.61
C GLU A 39 10.07 -8.06 13.47
N LEU A 40 9.34 -7.10 12.91
CA LEU A 40 9.81 -6.15 11.91
C LEU A 40 9.37 -4.75 12.32
N SER A 41 10.30 -3.91 12.74
CA SER A 41 10.03 -2.60 13.32
C SER A 41 11.07 -1.56 12.94
N LEU A 42 10.79 -0.29 13.26
CA LEU A 42 11.77 0.80 13.10
C LEU A 42 13.09 0.54 13.86
N LYS A 43 13.05 -0.30 14.91
CA LYS A 43 14.19 -0.63 15.76
C LYS A 43 14.93 -1.90 15.31
N SER A 44 14.37 -2.66 14.38
CA SER A 44 14.98 -3.91 13.91
C SER A 44 16.36 -3.65 13.33
N THR A 45 17.32 -4.48 13.74
CA THR A 45 18.67 -4.46 13.18
C THR A 45 18.68 -5.05 11.77
N ASP A 46 19.71 -4.71 11.00
CA ASP A 46 19.87 -5.25 9.64
C ASP A 46 19.90 -6.78 9.63
N LYS A 47 20.47 -7.39 10.68
CA LYS A 47 20.51 -8.85 10.84
C LYS A 47 19.10 -9.43 10.99
N GLU A 48 18.26 -8.86 11.85
CA GLU A 48 16.87 -9.31 12.05
C GLU A 48 16.04 -9.15 10.76
N ILE A 49 16.24 -8.05 10.02
CA ILE A 49 15.57 -7.83 8.72
C ILE A 49 16.00 -8.90 7.71
N LEU A 50 17.29 -9.21 7.64
CA LEU A 50 17.82 -10.25 6.74
C LEU A 50 17.37 -11.66 7.15
N GLU A 51 17.13 -11.92 8.44
CA GLU A 51 16.53 -13.18 8.91
C GLU A 51 15.08 -13.32 8.41
N VAL A 52 14.28 -12.23 8.43
CA VAL A 52 12.93 -12.21 7.85
C VAL A 52 12.99 -12.46 6.32
N LYS A 53 13.93 -11.81 5.63
CA LYS A 53 14.12 -12.05 4.19
C LYS A 53 14.45 -13.51 3.92
N LYS A 54 15.40 -14.07 4.65
CA LYS A 54 15.79 -15.48 4.48
C LYS A 54 14.61 -16.42 4.71
N MET A 55 13.77 -16.14 5.71
CA MET A 55 12.58 -16.96 5.99
C MET A 55 11.62 -16.98 4.79
N ALA A 56 11.38 -15.84 4.13
CA ALA A 56 10.56 -15.77 2.94
C ALA A 56 11.22 -16.49 1.75
N ASP A 57 12.52 -16.29 1.54
CA ASP A 57 13.29 -16.95 0.47
C ASP A 57 13.25 -18.48 0.62
N ASP A 58 13.43 -19.00 1.85
CA ASP A 58 13.37 -20.45 2.14
C ASP A 58 11.99 -21.06 1.81
N MET A 59 10.92 -20.25 1.87
CA MET A 59 9.56 -20.64 1.49
C MET A 59 9.26 -20.39 -0.01
N GLY A 60 10.18 -19.77 -0.74
CA GLY A 60 9.99 -19.36 -2.14
C GLY A 60 8.93 -18.27 -2.31
N LEU A 61 8.85 -17.33 -1.35
CA LEU A 61 7.98 -16.17 -1.40
C LEU A 61 8.81 -14.90 -1.62
N SER A 62 8.31 -14.00 -2.46
CA SER A 62 8.92 -12.68 -2.64
C SER A 62 8.39 -11.69 -1.60
N LEU A 63 9.31 -10.85 -1.05
CA LEU A 63 8.94 -9.66 -0.29
C LEU A 63 9.09 -8.46 -1.24
N TYR A 64 8.02 -8.06 -1.90
CA TYR A 64 8.08 -7.13 -3.04
C TYR A 64 7.78 -5.68 -2.67
N SER A 65 7.19 -5.46 -1.51
CA SER A 65 6.79 -4.15 -1.00
C SER A 65 6.81 -4.13 0.53
N LEU A 66 6.92 -2.93 1.09
CA LEU A 66 6.88 -2.70 2.53
C LEU A 66 5.97 -1.51 2.86
N THR A 67 4.96 -1.74 3.66
CA THR A 67 4.10 -0.68 4.24
C THR A 67 4.57 -0.31 5.65
N CYS A 68 3.91 0.65 6.29
CA CYS A 68 4.21 1.06 7.67
C CYS A 68 2.94 1.46 8.41
N SER A 69 2.69 0.83 9.57
CA SER A 69 1.51 1.12 10.39
C SER A 69 1.52 2.50 11.05
N LEU A 70 2.71 3.12 11.15
CA LEU A 70 2.91 4.41 11.82
C LEU A 70 2.60 5.63 10.95
N CYS A 71 2.21 5.44 9.69
CA CYS A 71 1.86 6.53 8.76
C CYS A 71 0.67 7.39 9.25
N TRP A 72 -0.14 6.84 10.15
CA TRP A 72 -1.28 7.55 10.73
C TRP A 72 -0.90 8.38 11.96
N ASP A 73 0.20 8.04 12.64
CA ASP A 73 0.72 8.75 13.82
C ASP A 73 1.73 9.82 13.39
N TYR A 74 2.61 9.52 12.44
CA TYR A 74 3.64 10.41 11.90
C TYR A 74 3.29 10.82 10.48
N ARG A 75 2.78 12.05 10.29
CA ARG A 75 2.25 12.54 9.03
C ARG A 75 3.18 13.61 8.44
N LEU A 76 3.48 13.53 7.15
CA LEU A 76 4.23 14.58 6.44
C LEU A 76 3.52 15.95 6.48
N SER A 77 2.20 15.94 6.67
CA SER A 77 1.35 17.12 6.72
C SER A 77 1.03 17.64 8.11
N ASP A 78 1.57 17.04 9.20
CA ASP A 78 1.25 17.42 10.58
C ASP A 78 1.57 18.90 10.85
N ASP A 79 0.81 19.55 11.75
CA ASP A 79 1.07 20.92 12.17
C ASP A 79 2.36 21.05 12.97
N ASP A 80 2.71 20.03 13.75
CA ASP A 80 3.96 19.98 14.50
C ASP A 80 5.15 19.63 13.59
N PRO A 81 6.13 20.54 13.43
CA PRO A 81 7.35 20.27 12.66
C PRO A 81 8.13 19.04 13.15
N ALA A 82 8.09 18.76 14.47
CA ALA A 82 8.77 17.59 15.01
C ALA A 82 8.10 16.29 14.55
N MET A 83 6.78 16.26 14.37
CA MET A 83 6.07 15.13 13.80
C MET A 83 6.36 14.95 12.31
N ARG A 84 6.47 16.04 11.54
CA ARG A 84 6.89 15.98 10.13
C ARG A 84 8.32 15.42 9.99
N LEU A 85 9.23 15.81 10.90
CA LEU A 85 10.59 15.24 10.92
C LEU A 85 10.55 13.73 11.21
N LYS A 86 9.81 13.31 12.23
CA LYS A 86 9.62 11.87 12.54
C LYS A 86 9.03 11.10 11.37
N ALA A 87 8.07 11.68 10.63
CA ALA A 87 7.52 11.07 9.43
C ALA A 87 8.60 10.83 8.36
N LYS A 88 9.47 11.84 8.12
CA LYS A 88 10.58 11.72 7.18
C LYS A 88 11.59 10.66 7.62
N ASP A 89 11.95 10.62 8.90
CA ASP A 89 12.89 9.62 9.44
C ASP A 89 12.31 8.21 9.37
N MET A 90 11.01 8.05 9.65
CA MET A 90 10.29 6.79 9.48
C MET A 90 10.32 6.31 8.03
N ILE A 91 10.05 7.18 7.06
CA ILE A 91 10.06 6.84 5.63
C ILE A 91 11.48 6.47 5.17
N LYS A 92 12.52 7.18 5.64
CA LYS A 92 13.92 6.79 5.36
C LYS A 92 14.22 5.39 5.87
N ARG A 93 13.85 5.11 7.13
CA ARG A 93 14.06 3.76 7.69
C ARG A 93 13.27 2.69 6.94
N GLN A 94 12.05 2.99 6.52
CA GLN A 94 11.24 2.10 5.69
C GLN A 94 11.92 1.78 4.35
N LEU A 95 12.52 2.78 3.69
CA LEU A 95 13.30 2.60 2.45
C LEU A 95 14.52 1.70 2.67
N GLU A 96 15.27 1.90 3.78
CA GLU A 96 16.40 1.04 4.15
C GLU A 96 15.97 -0.41 4.38
N CYS A 97 14.91 -0.60 5.18
CA CYS A 97 14.34 -1.92 5.44
C CYS A 97 13.88 -2.61 4.15
N ALA A 98 13.19 -1.88 3.28
CA ALA A 98 12.75 -2.40 1.99
C ALA A 98 13.93 -2.87 1.14
N LYS A 99 15.01 -2.08 1.09
CA LYS A 99 16.25 -2.47 0.39
C LYS A 99 16.84 -3.77 0.92
N LEU A 100 16.91 -3.93 2.24
CA LEU A 100 17.43 -5.16 2.88
C LEU A 100 16.53 -6.37 2.62
N LEU A 101 15.22 -6.18 2.63
CA LEU A 101 14.23 -7.22 2.31
C LEU A 101 14.23 -7.61 0.82
N GLY A 102 14.83 -6.79 -0.05
CA GLY A 102 14.79 -6.98 -1.50
C GLY A 102 13.50 -6.45 -2.15
N ALA A 103 12.72 -5.65 -1.42
CA ALA A 103 11.56 -4.95 -1.94
C ALA A 103 12.01 -3.72 -2.75
N ASP A 104 11.30 -3.45 -3.85
CA ASP A 104 11.60 -2.33 -4.75
C ASP A 104 10.72 -1.10 -4.52
N THR A 105 9.71 -1.23 -3.67
CA THR A 105 8.72 -0.18 -3.42
C THR A 105 8.30 -0.17 -1.95
N ILE A 106 8.06 1.02 -1.42
CA ILE A 106 7.37 1.22 -0.13
C ILE A 106 6.02 1.91 -0.36
N LEU A 107 5.03 1.58 0.47
CA LEU A 107 3.76 2.31 0.50
C LEU A 107 3.85 3.49 1.47
N VAL A 108 3.48 4.67 1.01
CA VAL A 108 3.45 5.90 1.80
C VAL A 108 2.10 6.61 1.63
N VAL A 109 1.46 6.95 2.74
CA VAL A 109 0.33 7.89 2.74
C VAL A 109 0.89 9.30 2.53
N PRO A 110 0.57 9.98 1.42
CA PRO A 110 1.26 11.22 1.02
C PRO A 110 1.03 12.40 1.96
N GLY A 111 -0.12 12.44 2.60
CA GLY A 111 -0.53 13.48 3.55
C GLY A 111 -1.93 13.21 4.05
N VAL A 112 -2.36 13.92 5.08
CA VAL A 112 -3.68 13.72 5.70
C VAL A 112 -4.32 15.06 6.00
N VAL A 113 -5.46 15.33 5.37
CA VAL A 113 -6.34 16.45 5.74
C VAL A 113 -7.09 16.10 7.01
N ASN A 114 -7.72 14.94 7.04
CA ASN A 114 -8.40 14.36 8.19
C ASN A 114 -8.78 12.90 7.92
N VAL A 115 -8.79 12.08 8.96
CA VAL A 115 -9.35 10.71 8.94
C VAL A 115 -10.17 10.48 10.20
N SER A 116 -11.21 9.65 10.09
CA SER A 116 -12.11 9.38 11.22
C SER A 116 -11.59 8.33 12.21
N PHE A 117 -10.66 7.49 11.79
CA PHE A 117 -10.18 6.32 12.53
C PHE A 117 -8.84 6.56 13.26
N SER A 118 -8.15 7.67 12.98
CA SER A 118 -6.90 8.05 13.65
C SER A 118 -6.82 9.55 13.83
N HIS A 119 -6.79 10.01 15.10
CA HIS A 119 -6.72 11.44 15.45
C HIS A 119 -7.80 12.27 14.73
N PRO A 120 -9.10 11.95 14.87
CA PRO A 120 -10.18 12.61 14.12
C PRO A 120 -10.32 14.12 14.47
N GLU A 121 -9.78 14.55 15.60
CA GLU A 121 -9.72 15.96 16.02
C GLU A 121 -8.70 16.78 15.19
N LYS A 122 -7.70 16.13 14.61
CA LYS A 122 -6.67 16.78 13.78
C LYS A 122 -7.21 17.05 12.39
N LYS A 123 -7.27 18.31 11.99
CA LYS A 123 -7.62 18.74 10.65
C LYS A 123 -6.62 19.78 10.17
N VAL A 124 -5.94 19.50 9.07
CA VAL A 124 -5.03 20.44 8.40
C VAL A 124 -5.70 20.93 7.12
N ALA A 125 -5.54 22.22 6.77
CA ALA A 125 -6.10 22.78 5.54
C ALA A 125 -5.50 22.07 4.31
N TYR A 126 -6.30 21.89 3.25
CA TYR A 126 -5.94 21.10 2.08
C TYR A 126 -4.66 21.61 1.37
N ASP A 127 -4.58 22.92 1.16
CA ASP A 127 -3.43 23.60 0.56
C ASP A 127 -2.16 23.42 1.40
N VAL A 128 -2.28 23.54 2.72
CA VAL A 128 -1.18 23.30 3.67
C VAL A 128 -0.72 21.83 3.64
N VAL A 129 -1.66 20.88 3.56
CA VAL A 129 -1.31 19.47 3.36
C VAL A 129 -0.54 19.28 2.06
N TYR A 130 -1.00 19.90 0.98
CA TYR A 130 -0.34 19.83 -0.34
C TYR A 130 1.09 20.32 -0.26
N GLU A 131 1.32 21.53 0.26
CA GLU A 131 2.64 22.14 0.37
C GLU A 131 3.60 21.30 1.23
N ARG A 132 3.17 20.92 2.43
CA ARG A 132 4.00 20.13 3.37
C ARG A 132 4.33 18.74 2.84
N SER A 133 3.36 18.07 2.23
CA SER A 133 3.55 16.74 1.63
C SER A 133 4.53 16.82 0.45
N PHE A 134 4.37 17.83 -0.40
CA PHE A 134 5.25 18.06 -1.52
C PHE A 134 6.70 18.36 -1.09
N GLU A 135 6.88 19.24 -0.10
CA GLU A 135 8.18 19.54 0.50
C GLU A 135 8.84 18.28 1.09
N GLY A 136 8.11 17.55 1.95
CA GLY A 136 8.63 16.35 2.60
C GLY A 136 9.03 15.26 1.61
N LEU A 137 8.23 15.02 0.57
CA LEU A 137 8.53 14.04 -0.47
C LEU A 137 9.68 14.51 -1.38
N SER A 138 9.78 15.81 -1.65
CA SER A 138 10.91 16.37 -2.41
C SER A 138 12.23 16.18 -1.67
N GLU A 139 12.26 16.31 -0.34
CA GLU A 139 13.45 16.02 0.49
C GLU A 139 13.79 14.54 0.54
N LEU A 140 12.79 13.64 0.50
CA LEU A 140 12.98 12.19 0.53
C LEU A 140 13.41 11.60 -0.82
N ARG A 141 13.09 12.28 -1.92
CA ARG A 141 13.36 11.84 -3.28
C ARG A 141 14.81 11.38 -3.51
N PRO A 142 15.85 12.18 -3.22
CA PRO A 142 17.23 11.79 -3.48
C PRO A 142 17.63 10.53 -2.68
N TYR A 143 17.01 10.33 -1.52
CA TYR A 143 17.28 9.16 -0.70
C TYR A 143 16.69 7.88 -1.31
N ALA A 144 15.43 7.95 -1.77
CA ALA A 144 14.79 6.85 -2.50
C ALA A 144 15.59 6.47 -3.78
N GLU A 145 16.01 7.49 -4.55
CA GLU A 145 16.85 7.31 -5.74
C GLU A 145 18.19 6.63 -5.42
N SER A 146 18.86 7.02 -4.33
CA SER A 146 20.16 6.45 -3.93
C SER A 146 20.05 4.98 -3.52
N LEU A 147 18.93 4.57 -2.95
CA LEU A 147 18.67 3.18 -2.56
C LEU A 147 18.10 2.34 -3.72
N GLY A 148 17.59 2.95 -4.77
CA GLY A 148 16.88 2.28 -5.85
C GLY A 148 15.56 1.65 -5.39
N VAL A 149 14.87 2.28 -4.41
CA VAL A 149 13.59 1.86 -3.85
C VAL A 149 12.56 2.95 -4.09
N SER A 150 11.43 2.59 -4.68
CA SER A 150 10.38 3.57 -5.02
C SER A 150 9.50 3.91 -3.82
N ILE A 151 9.05 5.17 -3.75
CA ILE A 151 7.98 5.62 -2.87
C ILE A 151 6.67 5.57 -3.65
N GLY A 152 5.78 4.64 -3.30
CA GLY A 152 4.43 4.53 -3.84
C GLY A 152 3.43 5.32 -2.98
N LEU A 153 2.81 6.33 -3.56
CA LEU A 153 1.82 7.18 -2.89
C LEU A 153 0.44 6.52 -2.98
N GLU A 154 -0.15 6.18 -1.83
CA GLU A 154 -1.45 5.53 -1.81
C GLU A 154 -2.60 6.54 -1.87
N ASN A 155 -3.58 6.25 -2.73
CA ASN A 155 -4.90 6.86 -2.69
C ASN A 155 -5.74 6.20 -1.59
N VAL A 156 -5.84 6.86 -0.47
CA VAL A 156 -6.58 6.39 0.70
C VAL A 156 -7.59 7.44 1.16
N TRP A 157 -8.49 7.10 2.08
CA TRP A 157 -9.54 8.03 2.54
C TRP A 157 -9.03 9.08 3.55
N ASN A 158 -7.97 9.78 3.17
CA ASN A 158 -7.31 10.84 3.93
C ASN A 158 -7.79 12.26 3.57
N LYS A 159 -8.77 12.38 2.64
CA LYS A 159 -9.28 13.63 2.07
C LYS A 159 -8.22 14.46 1.35
N PHE A 160 -7.22 13.79 0.76
CA PHE A 160 -6.12 14.42 0.02
C PHE A 160 -5.83 13.65 -1.27
N LEU A 161 -5.47 14.34 -2.34
CA LEU A 161 -5.27 13.79 -3.70
C LEU A 161 -6.49 12.98 -4.16
N LEU A 162 -7.64 13.67 -4.25
CA LEU A 162 -8.95 13.05 -4.40
C LEU A 162 -9.28 12.59 -5.82
N SER A 163 -8.47 12.93 -6.81
CA SER A 163 -8.68 12.55 -8.20
C SER A 163 -7.41 12.01 -8.86
N PRO A 164 -7.55 11.16 -9.91
CA PRO A 164 -6.37 10.66 -10.63
C PRO A 164 -5.59 11.76 -11.34
N MET A 165 -6.25 12.85 -11.74
CA MET A 165 -5.60 14.01 -12.35
C MET A 165 -4.70 14.72 -11.36
N GLU A 166 -5.19 14.95 -10.15
CA GLU A 166 -4.43 15.59 -9.07
C GLU A 166 -3.25 14.73 -8.63
N MET A 167 -3.46 13.42 -8.44
CA MET A 167 -2.39 12.46 -8.11
C MET A 167 -1.31 12.44 -9.21
N ARG A 168 -1.71 12.40 -10.48
CA ARG A 168 -0.78 12.46 -11.62
C ARG A 168 0.06 13.72 -11.58
N ASP A 169 -0.58 14.88 -11.47
CA ASP A 169 0.10 16.17 -11.54
C ASP A 169 1.02 16.37 -10.32
N PHE A 170 0.63 15.86 -9.15
CA PHE A 170 1.46 15.86 -7.95
C PHE A 170 2.72 14.99 -8.11
N ILE A 171 2.58 13.77 -8.65
CA ILE A 171 3.70 12.87 -8.95
C ILE A 171 4.63 13.48 -9.99
N ASP A 172 4.09 14.01 -11.10
CA ASP A 172 4.88 14.61 -12.17
C ASP A 172 5.68 15.81 -11.68
N LYS A 173 5.10 16.63 -10.81
CA LYS A 173 5.78 17.76 -10.19
C LYS A 173 6.94 17.36 -9.29
N LEU A 174 6.89 16.19 -8.64
CA LEU A 174 8.00 15.62 -7.84
C LEU A 174 9.18 15.21 -8.72
N GLY A 175 8.96 14.90 -9.99
CA GLY A 175 9.98 14.78 -11.03
C GLY A 175 10.99 13.65 -10.79
N SER A 176 10.54 12.46 -10.36
CA SER A 176 11.40 11.30 -10.13
C SER A 176 10.73 9.99 -10.54
N ASP A 177 11.49 9.13 -11.20
CA ASP A 177 11.05 7.78 -11.50
C ASP A 177 10.94 6.88 -10.23
N TYR A 178 11.43 7.35 -9.09
CA TYR A 178 11.33 6.65 -7.80
C TYR A 178 10.18 7.15 -6.92
N ILE A 179 9.31 8.02 -7.44
CA ILE A 179 8.06 8.40 -6.79
C ILE A 179 6.91 8.13 -7.76
N GLY A 180 5.93 7.35 -7.32
CA GLY A 180 4.78 7.00 -8.14
C GLY A 180 3.55 6.70 -7.31
N SER A 181 2.53 6.13 -7.92
CA SER A 181 1.30 5.74 -7.23
C SER A 181 1.39 4.31 -6.70
N TYR A 182 0.94 4.11 -5.49
CA TYR A 182 0.50 2.82 -4.96
C TYR A 182 -1.03 2.81 -5.06
N LEU A 183 -1.56 2.27 -6.15
CA LEU A 183 -2.97 2.41 -6.48
C LEU A 183 -3.82 1.37 -5.73
N ASP A 184 -4.69 1.80 -4.83
CA ASP A 184 -5.75 0.97 -4.26
C ASP A 184 -7.04 1.14 -5.08
N VAL A 185 -7.49 0.07 -5.73
CA VAL A 185 -8.65 0.12 -6.62
C VAL A 185 -9.98 0.25 -5.86
N GLY A 186 -10.09 -0.36 -4.67
CA GLY A 186 -11.30 -0.27 -3.85
C GLY A 186 -11.50 1.12 -3.25
N ASN A 187 -10.41 1.76 -2.82
CA ASN A 187 -10.44 3.11 -2.27
C ASN A 187 -10.93 4.15 -3.29
N THR A 188 -10.77 3.93 -4.59
CA THR A 188 -11.21 4.86 -5.63
C THR A 188 -12.74 4.96 -5.73
N LEU A 189 -13.48 3.88 -5.42
CA LEU A 189 -14.95 3.84 -5.55
C LEU A 189 -15.68 4.82 -4.65
N TYR A 190 -14.99 5.41 -3.68
CA TYR A 190 -15.54 6.49 -2.86
C TYR A 190 -15.94 7.72 -3.69
N CYS A 191 -15.21 8.03 -4.77
CA CYS A 191 -15.44 9.26 -5.55
C CYS A 191 -15.26 9.11 -7.07
N SER A 192 -14.85 7.94 -7.58
CA SER A 192 -14.52 7.75 -9.00
C SER A 192 -14.46 6.28 -9.39
N TYR A 193 -13.91 5.97 -10.55
CA TYR A 193 -13.78 4.62 -11.08
C TYR A 193 -12.31 4.20 -11.19
N PRO A 194 -11.93 2.99 -10.70
CA PRO A 194 -10.52 2.56 -10.66
C PRO A 194 -9.87 2.44 -12.04
N GLU A 195 -10.61 2.05 -13.08
CA GLU A 195 -10.10 1.96 -14.46
C GLU A 195 -9.66 3.32 -15.02
N ASP A 196 -10.30 4.41 -14.62
CA ASP A 196 -9.88 5.76 -14.98
C ASP A 196 -8.57 6.14 -14.27
N TRP A 197 -8.44 5.77 -13.00
CA TRP A 197 -7.17 5.94 -12.28
C TRP A 197 -6.04 5.19 -12.96
N VAL A 198 -6.27 3.93 -13.34
CA VAL A 198 -5.27 3.12 -14.04
C VAL A 198 -4.81 3.80 -15.33
N ARG A 199 -5.74 4.23 -16.20
CA ARG A 199 -5.42 4.84 -17.48
C ARG A 199 -4.71 6.19 -17.34
N ILE A 200 -5.17 7.03 -16.40
CA ILE A 200 -4.62 8.38 -16.18
C ILE A 200 -3.24 8.33 -15.56
N LEU A 201 -3.03 7.45 -14.58
CA LEU A 201 -1.73 7.30 -13.92
C LEU A 201 -0.72 6.56 -14.81
N GLY A 202 -1.16 5.57 -15.57
CA GLY A 202 -0.33 4.85 -16.52
C GLY A 202 0.95 4.29 -15.86
N LYS A 203 2.11 4.54 -16.47
CA LYS A 203 3.43 4.09 -15.99
C LYS A 203 3.87 4.66 -14.64
N ARG A 204 3.13 5.61 -14.05
CA ARG A 204 3.38 6.14 -12.70
C ARG A 204 2.98 5.17 -11.61
N ILE A 205 2.17 4.14 -11.95
CA ILE A 205 1.78 3.10 -11.00
C ILE A 205 2.98 2.22 -10.69
N LYS A 206 3.34 2.13 -9.40
CA LYS A 206 4.42 1.29 -8.89
C LYS A 206 3.91 -0.06 -8.41
N LYS A 207 2.83 -0.07 -7.64
CA LYS A 207 2.15 -1.27 -7.12
C LYS A 207 0.64 -1.03 -7.05
N ILE A 208 -0.12 -2.10 -6.89
CA ILE A 208 -1.58 -2.05 -6.85
C ILE A 208 -2.09 -2.87 -5.67
N HIS A 209 -3.01 -2.29 -4.90
CA HIS A 209 -3.86 -3.03 -3.99
C HIS A 209 -5.18 -3.41 -4.68
N PHE A 210 -5.51 -4.69 -4.65
CA PHE A 210 -6.83 -5.20 -4.95
C PHE A 210 -7.64 -5.24 -3.66
N LYS A 211 -8.69 -4.46 -3.65
CA LYS A 211 -9.64 -4.29 -2.56
C LYS A 211 -11.02 -4.10 -3.16
N ASP A 212 -12.05 -4.49 -2.49
CA ASP A 212 -13.40 -4.31 -3.02
C ASP A 212 -14.29 -3.53 -2.06
N TYR A 213 -15.24 -2.81 -2.62
CA TYR A 213 -16.05 -1.87 -1.89
C TYR A 213 -17.47 -1.84 -2.43
N ARG A 214 -18.44 -1.91 -1.53
CA ARG A 214 -19.87 -1.78 -1.84
C ARG A 214 -20.33 -0.36 -1.61
N VAL A 215 -20.60 0.38 -2.70
CA VAL A 215 -20.89 1.82 -2.69
C VAL A 215 -22.16 2.12 -1.86
N GLU A 216 -23.22 1.33 -2.00
CA GLU A 216 -24.46 1.52 -1.27
C GLU A 216 -24.34 1.36 0.25
N ALA A 217 -23.37 0.56 0.73
CA ALA A 217 -23.14 0.39 2.16
C ALA A 217 -22.53 1.65 2.79
N GLY A 218 -21.72 2.38 2.06
CA GLY A 218 -21.07 3.62 2.51
C GLY A 218 -20.09 3.42 3.65
N GLY A 219 -19.26 4.45 3.92
CA GLY A 219 -18.29 4.47 5.01
C GLY A 219 -17.32 3.28 4.99
N LEU A 220 -16.55 3.10 6.06
CA LEU A 220 -15.58 1.99 6.18
C LEU A 220 -16.23 0.60 6.17
N HIS A 221 -17.52 0.50 6.47
CA HIS A 221 -18.27 -0.76 6.46
C HIS A 221 -18.60 -1.27 5.05
N GLY A 222 -18.34 -0.45 4.03
CA GLY A 222 -18.52 -0.84 2.63
C GLY A 222 -17.41 -1.74 2.09
N PHE A 223 -16.26 -1.86 2.75
CA PHE A 223 -15.21 -2.79 2.35
C PHE A 223 -15.66 -4.24 2.55
N VAL A 224 -15.51 -5.03 1.49
CA VAL A 224 -15.97 -6.42 1.40
C VAL A 224 -14.91 -7.30 0.74
N ASP A 225 -15.16 -8.61 0.73
CA ASP A 225 -14.31 -9.56 0.01
C ASP A 225 -14.22 -9.23 -1.48
N LEU A 226 -13.10 -9.58 -2.10
CA LEU A 226 -12.93 -9.44 -3.55
C LEU A 226 -14.06 -10.16 -4.28
N LEU A 227 -14.62 -9.49 -5.29
CA LEU A 227 -15.76 -9.92 -6.10
C LEU A 227 -17.13 -9.86 -5.38
N ALA A 228 -17.18 -9.33 -4.16
CA ALA A 228 -18.44 -9.13 -3.43
C ALA A 228 -18.90 -7.65 -3.45
N GLY A 229 -18.08 -6.74 -3.94
CA GLY A 229 -18.34 -5.31 -4.07
C GLY A 229 -18.67 -4.87 -5.49
N ASP A 230 -18.42 -3.59 -5.74
CA ASP A 230 -18.78 -2.89 -6.98
C ASP A 230 -17.56 -2.58 -7.88
N VAL A 231 -16.35 -3.04 -7.52
CA VAL A 231 -15.17 -2.90 -8.41
C VAL A 231 -15.39 -3.72 -9.68
N ASN A 232 -15.40 -3.05 -10.82
CA ASN A 232 -15.46 -3.70 -12.13
C ASN A 232 -14.08 -4.28 -12.50
N TYR A 233 -13.73 -5.42 -11.90
CA TYR A 233 -12.43 -6.06 -12.14
C TYR A 233 -12.14 -6.38 -13.62
N PRO A 234 -13.10 -6.81 -14.46
CA PRO A 234 -12.88 -6.92 -15.91
C PRO A 234 -12.37 -5.63 -16.56
N GLU A 235 -12.93 -4.47 -16.19
CA GLU A 235 -12.48 -3.17 -16.70
C GLU A 235 -11.12 -2.75 -16.12
N VAL A 236 -10.90 -2.97 -14.82
CA VAL A 236 -9.60 -2.73 -14.17
C VAL A 236 -8.51 -3.53 -14.87
N MET A 237 -8.74 -4.83 -15.10
CA MET A 237 -7.77 -5.69 -15.77
C MET A 237 -7.53 -5.26 -17.22
N ARG A 238 -8.57 -4.86 -17.94
CA ARG A 238 -8.42 -4.32 -19.29
C ARG A 238 -7.55 -3.06 -19.28
N ALA A 239 -7.83 -2.11 -18.39
CA ALA A 239 -7.02 -0.90 -18.25
C ALA A 239 -5.56 -1.20 -17.90
N LEU A 240 -5.30 -2.17 -17.02
CA LEU A 240 -3.94 -2.59 -16.68
C LEU A 240 -3.18 -3.18 -17.88
N TYR A 241 -3.85 -4.00 -18.71
CA TYR A 241 -3.25 -4.50 -19.94
C TYR A 241 -3.01 -3.38 -20.97
N GLU A 242 -3.94 -2.42 -21.11
CA GLU A 242 -3.79 -1.27 -22.01
C GLU A 242 -2.55 -0.42 -21.68
N ILE A 243 -2.23 -0.23 -20.39
CA ILE A 243 -1.03 0.52 -19.98
C ILE A 243 0.25 -0.32 -19.91
N GLY A 244 0.15 -1.64 -20.16
CA GLY A 244 1.28 -2.58 -20.09
C GLY A 244 1.77 -2.87 -18.67
N TYR A 245 0.91 -2.77 -17.65
CA TYR A 245 1.29 -3.11 -16.29
C TYR A 245 1.47 -4.61 -16.12
N ASP A 246 2.65 -5.04 -15.69
CA ASP A 246 2.98 -6.45 -15.44
C ASP A 246 3.85 -6.62 -14.19
N ASP A 247 3.37 -6.08 -13.08
CA ASP A 247 4.05 -6.18 -11.80
C ASP A 247 3.09 -6.76 -10.72
N TRP A 248 3.32 -6.47 -9.45
CA TRP A 248 2.58 -7.02 -8.34
C TRP A 248 1.19 -6.39 -8.18
N VAL A 249 0.20 -7.25 -7.97
CA VAL A 249 -1.13 -6.90 -7.45
C VAL A 249 -1.32 -7.60 -6.11
N SER A 250 -1.67 -6.85 -5.08
CA SER A 250 -1.77 -7.32 -3.70
C SER A 250 -3.21 -7.32 -3.21
N GLY A 251 -3.71 -8.44 -2.72
CA GLY A 251 -4.95 -8.41 -1.95
C GLY A 251 -4.73 -7.66 -0.62
N GLU A 252 -5.53 -6.64 -0.33
CA GLU A 252 -5.56 -5.99 0.97
C GLU A 252 -6.95 -6.11 1.57
N MET A 253 -7.10 -7.04 2.52
CA MET A 253 -8.39 -7.40 3.10
C MET A 253 -8.52 -6.87 4.52
N ILE A 254 -9.14 -5.71 4.65
CA ILE A 254 -9.44 -5.03 5.91
C ILE A 254 -10.91 -4.58 5.85
N PRO A 255 -11.73 -4.97 6.84
CA PRO A 255 -11.42 -5.71 8.07
C PRO A 255 -11.29 -7.23 7.85
N ASN A 256 -10.52 -7.87 8.73
CA ASN A 256 -10.37 -9.32 8.75
C ASN A 256 -11.66 -10.00 9.23
N TYR A 257 -11.81 -11.31 8.94
CA TYR A 257 -12.93 -12.09 9.48
C TYR A 257 -12.85 -12.17 11.00
N LYS A 258 -14.01 -12.12 11.64
CA LYS A 258 -14.12 -12.29 13.10
C LYS A 258 -13.90 -13.74 13.54
N TYR A 259 -14.30 -14.69 12.70
CA TYR A 259 -14.19 -16.14 12.94
C TYR A 259 -13.57 -16.79 11.71
N HIS A 260 -12.86 -17.90 11.89
CA HIS A 260 -12.14 -18.58 10.81
C HIS A 260 -11.27 -17.59 10.02
N THR A 261 -10.43 -16.88 10.76
CA THR A 261 -9.65 -15.73 10.24
C THR A 261 -8.69 -16.11 9.12
N ASP A 262 -8.30 -17.37 9.01
CA ASP A 262 -7.51 -17.94 7.92
C ASP A 262 -8.28 -18.02 6.60
N ALA A 263 -9.60 -18.19 6.66
CA ALA A 263 -10.43 -18.38 5.47
C ALA A 263 -10.37 -17.18 4.51
N ILE A 264 -10.21 -15.94 5.03
CA ILE A 264 -10.09 -14.75 4.19
C ILE A 264 -8.88 -14.84 3.24
N ILE A 265 -7.79 -15.48 3.67
CA ILE A 265 -6.56 -15.63 2.88
C ILE A 265 -6.81 -16.55 1.67
N TYR A 266 -7.46 -17.69 1.89
CA TYR A 266 -7.83 -18.61 0.81
C TYR A 266 -8.87 -18.02 -0.13
N ASN A 267 -9.90 -17.36 0.40
CA ASN A 267 -10.93 -16.69 -0.41
C ASN A 267 -10.33 -15.59 -1.28
N THR A 268 -9.43 -14.78 -0.72
CA THR A 268 -8.71 -13.73 -1.46
C THR A 268 -7.85 -14.33 -2.56
N SER A 269 -7.10 -15.40 -2.24
CA SER A 269 -6.27 -16.09 -3.23
C SER A 269 -7.11 -16.62 -4.40
N TYR A 270 -8.23 -17.30 -4.11
CA TYR A 270 -9.14 -17.81 -5.12
C TYR A 270 -9.73 -16.68 -6.00
N SER A 271 -10.21 -15.61 -5.36
CA SER A 271 -10.77 -14.46 -6.07
C SER A 271 -9.74 -13.78 -6.98
N MET A 272 -8.50 -13.63 -6.49
CA MET A 272 -7.41 -13.08 -7.30
C MET A 272 -7.05 -13.98 -8.49
N ASP A 273 -7.05 -15.29 -8.31
CA ASP A 273 -6.84 -16.22 -9.44
C ASP A 273 -7.91 -16.07 -10.52
N ARG A 274 -9.17 -15.84 -10.13
CA ARG A 274 -10.28 -15.53 -11.07
C ARG A 274 -10.07 -14.20 -11.77
N ILE A 275 -9.69 -13.16 -11.04
CA ILE A 275 -9.43 -11.82 -11.61
C ILE A 275 -8.26 -11.87 -12.59
N LEU A 276 -7.18 -12.56 -12.24
CA LEU A 276 -5.95 -12.67 -13.04
C LEU A 276 -6.04 -13.69 -14.20
N GLY A 277 -7.13 -14.44 -14.28
CA GLY A 277 -7.29 -15.48 -15.30
C GLY A 277 -6.36 -16.68 -15.13
N ARG A 278 -5.97 -16.99 -13.89
CA ARG A 278 -5.10 -18.13 -13.55
C ARG A 278 -5.87 -19.45 -13.37
N LYS A 279 -7.19 -19.39 -13.13
CA LYS A 279 -8.12 -20.54 -12.96
C LYS A 279 -9.46 -20.27 -13.60
#